data_55bac3cf1408264bbb09021c641bff07
#
_entry.id   55bac3cf1408264bbb09021c641bff07
#
_cell.length_a   1.000
_cell.length_b   1.000
_cell.length_c   1.000
_cell.angle_alpha   90.00
_cell.angle_beta   90.00
_cell.angle_gamma   90.00
#
_symmetry.space_group_name_H-M   'P 1'
#
loop_
_entity.id
_entity.type
_entity.pdbx_description
1 polymer ?
#
loop_
_entity_poly.entity_id
_entity_poly.type
_entity_poly.pdbx_seq_one_letter_code
_entity_poly.pdbx_strand_id
1 'polypeptide(L)'
;GQVLRDSYVVFDIETTGFSPVKNRIIEIGAVKVVEGKIVDRFSTFVNPRVPIPFRIEQLTSINDEMVMDAPGIEEVLPEFLKFCEGTIFVAHNANFDMSFIMENAAQLNIELHPTYVDTVGIARVLLPHQAKHTLERWVFPWKIITAQWTMRKQRRKFS
;
A
#
# COMPACT_ATOMS: atom_id res chain seq x y z
N GLY A 1 -22.59 7.26 2.36
CA GLY A 1 -22.18 7.00 3.72
C GLY A 1 -21.25 8.07 4.27
N GLN A 2 -21.33 8.31 5.52
CA GLN A 2 -20.42 9.24 6.18
C GLN A 2 -19.03 8.62 6.20
N VAL A 3 -18.06 9.35 5.64
CA VAL A 3 -16.66 9.01 5.84
C VAL A 3 -16.36 9.19 7.33
N LEU A 4 -15.96 8.12 7.99
CA LEU A 4 -15.50 8.21 9.37
C LEU A 4 -14.25 9.07 9.39
N ARG A 5 -14.36 10.32 9.90
CA ARG A 5 -13.28 11.32 9.86
C ARG A 5 -11.96 10.84 10.47
N ASP A 6 -12.02 9.82 11.32
CA ASP A 6 -10.87 9.27 12.04
C ASP A 6 -10.50 7.86 11.59
N SER A 7 -10.91 7.48 10.37
CA SER A 7 -10.56 6.17 9.80
C SER A 7 -9.60 6.33 8.61
N TYR A 8 -8.44 5.70 8.74
CA TYR A 8 -7.37 5.76 7.75
C TYR A 8 -6.89 4.37 7.41
N VAL A 9 -6.50 4.18 6.14
CA VAL A 9 -5.67 3.04 5.75
C VAL A 9 -4.31 3.60 5.36
N VAL A 10 -3.31 3.28 6.16
CA VAL A 10 -1.92 3.60 5.87
C VAL A 10 -1.34 2.43 5.10
N PHE A 11 -0.86 2.66 3.90
CA PHE A 11 -0.43 1.59 3.02
C PHE A 11 0.86 1.92 2.27
N ASP A 12 1.49 0.87 1.78
CA ASP A 12 2.67 0.92 0.95
C ASP A 12 2.58 -0.18 -0.10
N ILE A 13 3.08 0.08 -1.29
CA ILE A 13 3.16 -0.91 -2.35
C ILE A 13 4.60 -1.08 -2.81
N GLU A 14 4.90 -2.26 -3.33
CA GLU A 14 6.11 -2.50 -4.09
C GLU A 14 5.72 -2.84 -5.52
N THR A 15 6.55 -2.42 -6.48
CA THR A 15 6.25 -2.50 -7.91
C THR A 15 7.47 -2.97 -8.70
N THR A 16 7.24 -3.39 -9.93
CA THR A 16 8.35 -3.78 -10.83
C THR A 16 9.07 -2.58 -11.44
N GLY A 17 8.60 -1.36 -11.20
CA GLY A 17 9.21 -0.14 -11.72
C GLY A 17 8.36 1.08 -11.42
N PHE A 18 8.61 2.20 -12.10
CA PHE A 18 8.06 3.49 -11.76
C PHE A 18 6.84 3.92 -12.58
N SER A 19 6.53 3.23 -13.68
CA SER A 19 5.40 3.59 -14.54
C SER A 19 4.16 2.79 -14.19
N PRO A 20 3.07 3.43 -13.73
CA PRO A 20 1.83 2.70 -13.39
C PRO A 20 1.20 2.00 -14.60
N VAL A 21 1.46 2.48 -15.82
CA VAL A 21 0.97 1.85 -17.05
C VAL A 21 1.82 0.66 -17.47
N LYS A 22 3.14 0.77 -17.36
CA LYS A 22 4.10 -0.24 -17.85
C LYS A 22 4.52 -1.24 -16.81
N ASN A 23 4.46 -0.89 -15.54
CA ASN A 23 4.94 -1.73 -14.45
C ASN A 23 3.79 -2.25 -13.60
N ARG A 24 4.11 -3.19 -12.73
CA ARG A 24 3.09 -3.96 -12.01
C ARG A 24 3.35 -3.96 -10.51
N ILE A 25 2.27 -4.04 -9.73
CA ILE A 25 2.34 -4.19 -8.29
C ILE A 25 2.80 -5.60 -7.95
N ILE A 26 3.70 -5.73 -6.98
CA ILE A 26 4.20 -7.02 -6.49
C ILE A 26 3.94 -7.25 -5.00
N GLU A 27 3.61 -6.19 -4.25
CA GLU A 27 3.21 -6.32 -2.84
C GLU A 27 2.32 -5.14 -2.46
N ILE A 28 1.32 -5.43 -1.62
CA ILE A 28 0.52 -4.41 -0.93
C ILE A 28 0.55 -4.72 0.56
N GLY A 29 0.94 -3.75 1.35
CA GLY A 29 0.88 -3.83 2.80
C GLY A 29 0.13 -2.64 3.37
N ALA A 30 -0.78 -2.87 4.32
CA ALA A 30 -1.62 -1.83 4.87
C ALA A 30 -2.03 -2.10 6.31
N VAL A 31 -2.29 -1.03 7.05
CA VAL A 31 -2.95 -1.07 8.35
C VAL A 31 -4.14 -0.14 8.34
N LYS A 32 -5.22 -0.55 8.98
CA LYS A 32 -6.38 0.29 9.21
C LYS A 32 -6.30 0.90 10.60
N VAL A 33 -6.40 2.22 10.66
CA VAL A 33 -6.35 2.98 11.90
C VAL A 33 -7.71 3.65 12.12
N VAL A 34 -8.33 3.40 13.26
CA VAL A 34 -9.60 4.01 13.65
C VAL A 34 -9.40 4.62 15.03
N GLU A 35 -9.70 5.91 15.15
CA GLU A 35 -9.57 6.66 16.41
C GLU A 35 -8.18 6.48 17.04
N GLY A 36 -7.14 6.51 16.23
CA GLY A 36 -5.75 6.41 16.66
C GLY A 36 -5.25 5.00 16.99
N LYS A 37 -6.05 3.97 16.74
CA LYS A 37 -5.69 2.57 17.03
C LYS A 37 -5.67 1.73 15.76
N ILE A 38 -4.68 0.83 15.65
CA ILE A 38 -4.65 -0.15 14.58
C ILE A 38 -5.71 -1.22 14.88
N VAL A 39 -6.69 -1.32 14.00
CA VAL A 39 -7.82 -2.26 14.15
C VAL A 39 -7.77 -3.43 13.19
N ASP A 40 -7.02 -3.32 12.08
CA ASP A 40 -6.92 -4.40 11.08
C ASP A 40 -5.65 -4.23 10.26
N ARG A 41 -5.27 -5.31 9.57
CA ARG A 41 -4.08 -5.35 8.71
C ARG A 41 -4.38 -6.09 7.43
N PHE A 42 -3.72 -5.67 6.36
CA PHE A 42 -3.78 -6.31 5.05
C PHE A 42 -2.35 -6.43 4.52
N SER A 43 -1.94 -7.62 4.11
CA SER A 43 -0.60 -7.81 3.54
C SER A 43 -0.62 -8.99 2.60
N THR A 44 -0.19 -8.76 1.35
CA THR A 44 -0.10 -9.82 0.37
C THR A 44 0.93 -9.51 -0.71
N PHE A 45 1.60 -10.54 -1.21
CA PHE A 45 2.28 -10.46 -2.48
C PHE A 45 1.27 -10.50 -3.61
N VAL A 46 1.66 -9.96 -4.76
CA VAL A 46 0.89 -9.99 -5.99
C VAL A 46 1.77 -10.58 -7.09
N ASN A 47 1.27 -11.57 -7.80
CA ASN A 47 1.99 -12.11 -8.95
C ASN A 47 1.88 -11.12 -10.12
N PRO A 48 2.99 -10.50 -10.55
CA PRO A 48 2.95 -9.52 -11.64
C PRO A 48 2.81 -10.17 -13.01
N ARG A 49 3.02 -11.48 -13.12
CA ARG A 49 3.03 -12.25 -14.37
C ARG A 49 4.05 -11.74 -15.40
N VAL A 50 5.06 -11.05 -14.91
CA VAL A 50 6.24 -10.60 -15.66
C VAL A 50 7.45 -10.78 -14.76
N PRO A 51 8.65 -10.92 -15.32
CA PRO A 51 9.86 -11.01 -14.50
C PRO A 51 10.08 -9.73 -13.67
N ILE A 52 10.54 -9.90 -12.45
CA ILE A 52 10.94 -8.77 -11.60
C ILE A 52 12.35 -8.36 -12.02
N PRO A 53 12.57 -7.08 -12.42
CA PRO A 53 13.91 -6.62 -12.76
C PRO A 53 14.88 -6.77 -11.59
N PHE A 54 16.12 -7.15 -11.89
CA PHE A 54 17.13 -7.37 -10.86
C PHE A 54 17.33 -6.14 -9.94
N ARG A 55 17.26 -4.95 -10.51
CA ARG A 55 17.34 -3.71 -9.73
C ARG A 55 16.22 -3.59 -8.70
N ILE A 56 15.02 -4.01 -9.06
CA ILE A 56 13.86 -3.99 -8.14
C ILE A 56 14.03 -5.07 -7.07
N GLU A 57 14.52 -6.25 -7.43
CA GLU A 57 14.85 -7.29 -6.46
C GLU A 57 15.85 -6.78 -5.42
N GLN A 58 16.88 -6.05 -5.85
CA GLN A 58 17.85 -5.47 -4.93
C GLN A 58 17.24 -4.41 -4.00
N LEU A 59 16.32 -3.59 -4.52
CA LEU A 59 15.67 -2.53 -3.74
C LEU A 59 14.64 -3.06 -2.75
N THR A 60 13.83 -4.02 -3.18
CA THR A 60 12.66 -4.49 -2.43
C THR A 60 12.90 -5.80 -1.70
N SER A 61 13.93 -6.53 -2.12
CA SER A 61 14.23 -7.88 -1.68
C SER A 61 13.18 -8.91 -2.09
N ILE A 62 12.32 -8.56 -3.06
CA ILE A 62 11.28 -9.44 -3.60
C ILE A 62 11.78 -10.01 -4.92
N ASN A 63 11.78 -11.33 -5.05
CA ASN A 63 12.20 -12.03 -6.26
C ASN A 63 11.02 -12.78 -6.91
N ASP A 64 11.23 -13.30 -8.11
CA ASP A 64 10.20 -14.00 -8.88
C ASP A 64 9.62 -15.19 -8.13
N GLU A 65 10.44 -15.92 -7.42
CA GLU A 65 10.01 -17.10 -6.68
C GLU A 65 9.03 -16.75 -5.55
N MET A 66 9.22 -15.61 -4.88
CA MET A 66 8.37 -15.15 -3.78
C MET A 66 6.95 -14.83 -4.22
N VAL A 67 6.77 -14.41 -5.47
CA VAL A 67 5.47 -13.98 -6.00
C VAL A 67 4.83 -15.00 -6.96
N MET A 68 5.54 -16.07 -7.27
CA MET A 68 5.12 -17.06 -8.27
C MET A 68 3.76 -17.69 -7.97
N ASP A 69 3.49 -17.99 -6.70
CA ASP A 69 2.23 -18.60 -6.27
C ASP A 69 1.26 -17.59 -5.67
N ALA A 70 1.56 -16.30 -5.77
CA ALA A 70 0.69 -15.25 -5.26
C ALA A 70 -0.49 -15.01 -6.21
N PRO A 71 -1.62 -14.49 -5.68
CA PRO A 71 -2.74 -14.10 -6.52
C PRO A 71 -2.39 -12.91 -7.42
N GLY A 72 -3.09 -12.78 -8.55
CA GLY A 72 -2.94 -11.64 -9.44
C GLY A 72 -3.67 -10.41 -8.94
N ILE A 73 -3.40 -9.27 -9.60
CA ILE A 73 -4.00 -7.99 -9.19
C ILE A 73 -5.53 -7.98 -9.32
N GLU A 74 -6.08 -8.75 -10.25
CA GLU A 74 -7.52 -8.85 -10.45
C GLU A 74 -8.26 -9.46 -9.25
N GLU A 75 -7.54 -10.22 -8.43
CA GLU A 75 -8.05 -10.78 -7.18
C GLU A 75 -7.71 -9.90 -5.99
N VAL A 76 -6.47 -9.41 -5.93
CA VAL A 76 -5.97 -8.65 -4.78
C VAL A 76 -6.58 -7.26 -4.68
N LEU A 77 -6.71 -6.55 -5.79
CA LEU A 77 -7.18 -5.15 -5.74
C LEU A 77 -8.61 -5.02 -5.22
N PRO A 78 -9.59 -5.83 -5.66
CA PRO A 78 -10.92 -5.76 -5.07
C PRO A 78 -10.94 -6.02 -3.56
N GLU A 79 -10.15 -6.97 -3.08
CA GLU A 79 -10.02 -7.24 -1.64
C GLU A 79 -9.41 -6.07 -0.89
N PHE A 80 -8.36 -5.46 -1.44
CA PHE A 80 -7.72 -4.29 -0.85
C PHE A 80 -8.69 -3.10 -0.79
N LEU A 81 -9.43 -2.84 -1.86
CA LEU A 81 -10.39 -1.74 -1.90
C LEU A 81 -11.55 -1.97 -0.93
N LYS A 82 -11.98 -3.20 -0.74
CA LYS A 82 -12.96 -3.57 0.28
C LYS A 82 -12.41 -3.28 1.69
N PHE A 83 -11.16 -3.64 1.93
CA PHE A 83 -10.46 -3.31 3.19
C PHE A 83 -10.44 -1.80 3.45
N CYS A 84 -10.31 -0.99 2.39
CA CYS A 84 -10.21 0.46 2.48
C CYS A 84 -11.56 1.19 2.52
N GLU A 85 -12.70 0.48 2.41
CA GLU A 85 -14.02 1.12 2.38
C GLU A 85 -14.24 2.07 3.56
N GLY A 86 -14.72 3.28 3.27
CA GLY A 86 -15.03 4.27 4.29
C GLY A 86 -13.82 4.93 4.95
N THR A 87 -12.62 4.70 4.43
CA THR A 87 -11.39 5.26 5.00
C THR A 87 -10.73 6.26 4.06
N ILE A 88 -9.82 7.05 4.61
CA ILE A 88 -8.92 7.91 3.85
C ILE A 88 -7.62 7.14 3.62
N PHE A 89 -7.15 7.12 2.38
CA PHE A 89 -5.86 6.51 2.04
C PHE A 89 -4.72 7.41 2.51
N VAL A 90 -3.70 6.80 3.11
CA VAL A 90 -2.49 7.50 3.56
C VAL A 90 -1.28 6.72 3.06
N ALA A 91 -0.37 7.41 2.38
CA ALA A 91 0.88 6.80 1.94
C ALA A 91 2.01 7.84 1.94
N HIS A 92 3.23 7.35 2.00
CA HIS A 92 4.42 8.19 1.86
C HIS A 92 4.78 8.31 0.38
N ASN A 93 4.78 9.53 -0.13
CA ASN A 93 4.83 9.80 -1.57
C ASN A 93 3.58 9.23 -2.28
N ALA A 94 2.42 9.60 -1.76
CA ALA A 94 1.12 9.00 -2.09
C ALA A 94 0.75 9.08 -3.58
N ASN A 95 1.24 10.08 -4.30
CA ASN A 95 0.98 10.18 -5.75
C ASN A 95 1.51 8.97 -6.50
N PHE A 96 2.65 8.43 -6.09
CA PHE A 96 3.21 7.22 -6.68
C PHE A 96 2.30 6.00 -6.42
N ASP A 97 2.02 5.71 -5.17
CA ASP A 97 1.22 4.56 -4.78
C ASP A 97 -0.21 4.63 -5.34
N MET A 98 -0.83 5.80 -5.23
CA MET A 98 -2.19 6.02 -5.74
C MET A 98 -2.27 5.92 -7.27
N SER A 99 -1.23 6.33 -7.99
CA SER A 99 -1.20 6.20 -9.44
C SER A 99 -1.29 4.74 -9.89
N PHE A 100 -0.61 3.83 -9.19
CA PHE A 100 -0.69 2.39 -9.45
C PHE A 100 -2.07 1.83 -9.06
N ILE A 101 -2.59 2.21 -7.91
CA ILE A 101 -3.92 1.76 -7.47
C ILE A 101 -5.00 2.20 -8.47
N MET A 102 -4.98 3.46 -8.88
CA MET A 102 -5.97 4.01 -9.81
C MET A 102 -5.84 3.43 -11.21
N GLU A 103 -4.62 3.23 -11.71
CA GLU A 103 -4.41 2.61 -13.03
C GLU A 103 -4.90 1.17 -13.07
N ASN A 104 -4.59 0.38 -12.04
CA ASN A 104 -5.06 -1.00 -11.97
C ASN A 104 -6.58 -1.06 -11.79
N ALA A 105 -7.17 -0.14 -11.02
CA ALA A 105 -8.63 -0.03 -10.90
C ALA A 105 -9.27 0.26 -12.26
N ALA A 106 -8.70 1.19 -13.03
CA ALA A 106 -9.19 1.53 -14.36
C ALA A 106 -9.10 0.32 -15.33
N GLN A 107 -8.00 -0.42 -15.30
CA GLN A 107 -7.83 -1.61 -16.13
C GLN A 107 -8.83 -2.72 -15.78
N LEU A 108 -9.25 -2.79 -14.52
CA LEU A 108 -10.25 -3.76 -14.05
C LEU A 108 -11.68 -3.23 -14.13
N ASN A 109 -11.89 -2.05 -14.69
CA ASN A 109 -13.18 -1.37 -14.79
C ASN A 109 -13.83 -1.11 -13.41
N ILE A 110 -13.00 -0.83 -12.42
CA ILE A 110 -13.44 -0.45 -11.08
C ILE A 110 -13.44 1.08 -10.99
N GLU A 111 -14.60 1.66 -10.70
CA GLU A 111 -14.71 3.09 -10.47
C GLU A 111 -14.19 3.41 -9.06
N LEU A 112 -13.22 4.33 -8.98
CA LEU A 112 -12.57 4.68 -7.73
C LEU A 112 -12.35 6.20 -7.67
N HIS A 113 -12.91 6.83 -6.63
CA HIS A 113 -12.73 8.27 -6.34
C HIS A 113 -12.13 8.41 -4.94
N PRO A 114 -10.82 8.17 -4.78
CA PRO A 114 -10.21 8.12 -3.46
C PRO A 114 -9.94 9.51 -2.89
N THR A 115 -10.10 9.63 -1.58
CA THR A 115 -9.51 10.71 -0.80
C THR A 115 -8.21 10.18 -0.23
N TYR A 116 -7.09 10.90 -0.46
CA TYR A 116 -5.81 10.44 0.04
C TYR A 116 -4.96 11.58 0.59
N VAL A 117 -4.03 11.23 1.48
CA VAL A 117 -3.10 12.14 2.12
C VAL A 117 -1.69 11.64 1.89
N ASP A 118 -0.81 12.54 1.46
CA ASP A 118 0.61 12.27 1.30
C ASP A 118 1.36 12.70 2.56
N THR A 119 2.03 11.76 3.21
CA THR A 119 2.78 12.04 4.44
C THR A 119 3.99 12.94 4.20
N VAL A 120 4.56 12.94 3.00
CA VAL A 120 5.64 13.88 2.64
C VAL A 120 5.12 15.31 2.64
N GLY A 121 3.86 15.52 2.27
CA GLY A 121 3.22 16.82 2.19
C GLY A 121 2.46 17.24 3.45
N ILE A 122 2.45 16.46 4.53
CA ILE A 122 1.68 16.77 5.74
C ILE A 122 1.96 18.17 6.29
N ALA A 123 3.21 18.62 6.23
CA ALA A 123 3.61 19.95 6.65
C ALA A 123 3.00 21.07 5.79
N ARG A 124 2.50 20.73 4.59
CA ARG A 124 1.94 21.67 3.62
C ARG A 124 0.41 21.64 3.56
N VAL A 125 -0.22 20.65 4.19
CA VAL A 125 -1.67 20.48 4.16
C VAL A 125 -2.25 20.90 5.50
N LEU A 126 -3.27 21.76 5.46
CA LEU A 126 -4.03 22.15 6.64
C LEU A 126 -4.94 20.99 7.07
N LEU A 127 -4.37 20.04 7.79
CA LEU A 127 -5.12 18.97 8.42
C LEU A 127 -5.58 19.36 9.81
N PRO A 128 -6.74 18.87 10.27
CA PRO A 128 -7.10 19.00 11.66
C PRO A 128 -5.97 18.48 12.56
N HIS A 129 -5.73 19.12 13.68
CA HIS A 129 -4.63 18.81 14.59
C HIS A 129 -4.59 17.32 14.98
N GLN A 130 -5.74 16.71 15.24
CA GLN A 130 -5.83 15.30 15.59
C GLN A 130 -5.41 14.39 14.43
N ALA A 131 -5.83 14.69 13.19
CA ALA A 131 -5.45 13.90 12.02
C ALA A 131 -3.94 13.97 11.79
N LYS A 132 -3.35 15.16 11.88
CA LYS A 132 -1.91 15.36 11.77
C LYS A 132 -1.15 14.56 12.83
N HIS A 133 -1.58 14.62 14.07
CA HIS A 133 -0.97 13.92 15.19
C HIS A 133 -1.06 12.40 15.02
N THR A 134 -2.21 11.90 14.57
CA THR A 134 -2.40 10.47 14.27
C THR A 134 -1.44 10.00 13.18
N LEU A 135 -1.31 10.76 12.10
CA LEU A 135 -0.42 10.43 10.99
C LEU A 135 1.06 10.45 11.42
N GLU A 136 1.49 11.48 12.14
CA GLU A 136 2.86 11.57 12.64
C GLU A 136 3.18 10.41 13.59
N ARG A 137 2.23 9.99 14.40
CA ARG A 137 2.40 8.91 15.36
C ARG A 137 2.54 7.53 14.70
N TRP A 138 1.83 7.28 13.58
CA TRP A 138 1.70 5.94 13.00
C TRP A 138 2.51 5.71 11.73
N VAL A 139 2.83 6.76 10.99
CA VAL A 139 3.52 6.61 9.70
C VAL A 139 4.97 6.13 9.87
N PHE A 140 5.72 6.70 10.80
CA PHE A 140 7.10 6.27 11.05
C PHE A 140 7.21 4.84 11.56
N PRO A 141 6.44 4.43 12.59
CA PRO A 141 6.42 3.04 13.03
C PRO A 141 5.97 2.07 11.94
N TRP A 142 5.03 2.47 11.10
CA TRP A 142 4.56 1.68 9.99
C TRP A 142 5.67 1.34 8.99
N LYS A 143 6.49 2.29 8.60
CA LYS A 143 7.61 2.03 7.68
C LYS A 143 8.61 1.03 8.25
N ILE A 144 8.90 1.12 9.53
CA ILE A 144 9.77 0.17 10.22
C ILE A 144 9.13 -1.21 10.23
N ILE A 145 7.82 -1.29 10.52
CA ILE A 145 7.07 -2.56 10.57
C ILE A 145 7.02 -3.21 9.20
N THR A 146 6.78 -2.46 8.12
CA THR A 146 6.77 -3.01 6.75
C THR A 146 8.15 -3.53 6.34
N ALA A 147 9.20 -2.80 6.64
CA ALA A 147 10.57 -3.24 6.37
C ALA A 147 10.89 -4.53 7.13
N GLN A 148 10.54 -4.61 8.41
CA GLN A 148 10.74 -5.82 9.23
C GLN A 148 9.89 -6.99 8.74
N TRP A 149 8.68 -6.74 8.29
CA TRP A 149 7.77 -7.74 7.76
C TRP A 149 8.31 -8.34 6.46
N THR A 150 8.80 -7.52 5.55
CA THR A 150 9.46 -7.97 4.31
C THR A 150 10.69 -8.82 4.62
N MET A 151 11.51 -8.40 5.56
CA MET A 151 12.67 -9.17 6.01
C MET A 151 12.28 -10.52 6.65
N ARG A 152 11.21 -10.56 7.43
CA ARG A 152 10.70 -11.81 8.03
C ARG A 152 10.21 -12.79 6.97
N LYS A 153 9.51 -12.31 5.95
CA LYS A 153 9.08 -13.15 4.83
C LYS A 153 10.27 -13.77 4.10
N GLN A 154 11.33 -12.99 3.88
CA GLN A 154 12.56 -13.49 3.29
C GLN A 154 13.22 -14.58 4.14
N ARG A 155 13.35 -14.38 5.45
CA ARG A 155 13.95 -15.36 6.34
C ARG A 155 13.20 -16.68 6.34
N ARG A 156 11.86 -16.65 6.29
CA ARG A 156 11.04 -17.87 6.21
C ARG A 156 11.28 -18.66 4.93
N LYS A 157 11.64 -17.98 3.85
CA LYS A 157 11.85 -18.62 2.58
C LYS A 157 13.22 -19.30 2.48
N PHE A 158 14.22 -18.79 3.20
CA PHE A 158 15.59 -19.32 3.18
C PHE A 158 15.95 -20.15 4.41
N SER A 159 15.03 -20.37 5.32
CA SER A 159 15.24 -21.25 6.49
C SER A 159 14.82 -22.70 6.22
#